data_9b802a23a390ae5cca59601de86ef10d
#
_entry.id   9b802a23a390ae5cca59601de86ef10d
#
_cell.length_a   1.000
_cell.length_b   1.000
_cell.length_c   1.000
_cell.angle_alpha   90.00
_cell.angle_beta   90.00
_cell.angle_gamma   90.00
#
_symmetry.space_group_name_H-M   'P 1'
#
loop_
_entity.id
_entity.type
_entity.pdbx_description
1 polymer ?
#
loop_
_entity_poly.entity_id
_entity_poly.type
_entity_poly.pdbx_seq_one_letter_code
_entity_poly.pdbx_strand_id
1 'polypeptide(L)'
;MTTQRHIFLLLLLIFSCRAAIAAPPKGGLDWSENTLWYEGDVRLSATQINGSQPDVFYILPTCVFAWKDAEGVTHYNADPRNAAHRKAWQLSAELADTIFATQANLFLPYYRQGTFGTPDKATHDAAASTAHTDVVEAFNYYLNHLNADRPFILAGFSQGAKMVVELLKSMDDDTYRRLIAAYVVGYGITAEDTVRGANSLQHIRLAQDSTSRGVTVCFNSVTTTQAINPSLCGKNIACINPVSWTTSPAPATLLPAGGTPAQDDPRFPYGTAVVPSVQGGEVTVSVDQQHKVLVVKGLDTPRYCLPSLSSMFPEGNLHLQELFFYADHLRRNVLLRSSCKE
;
A
#
# COMPACT_ATOMS: atom_id res chain seq x y z
N MET A 1 30.54 -20.68 -73.36
CA MET A 1 29.45 -19.71 -73.03
C MET A 1 29.00 -19.98 -71.59
N THR A 2 29.59 -19.26 -70.65
CA THR A 2 29.39 -19.45 -69.22
C THR A 2 28.46 -18.33 -68.69
N THR A 3 27.28 -18.71 -68.22
CA THR A 3 26.28 -17.79 -67.64
C THR A 3 26.56 -17.64 -66.13
N GLN A 4 27.01 -16.47 -65.73
CA GLN A 4 27.25 -16.12 -64.34
C GLN A 4 25.94 -15.70 -63.71
N ARG A 5 25.46 -16.42 -62.66
CA ARG A 5 24.31 -16.05 -61.84
C ARG A 5 24.79 -15.16 -60.71
N HIS A 6 24.38 -13.91 -60.67
CA HIS A 6 24.53 -13.02 -59.54
C HIS A 6 23.48 -13.33 -58.50
N ILE A 7 23.92 -13.77 -57.31
CA ILE A 7 23.09 -13.90 -56.13
C ILE A 7 23.17 -12.59 -55.38
N PHE A 8 22.06 -11.83 -55.36
CA PHE A 8 21.90 -10.66 -54.50
C PHE A 8 21.60 -11.14 -53.10
N LEU A 9 22.57 -10.94 -52.17
CA LEU A 9 22.39 -11.19 -50.73
C LEU A 9 21.76 -9.93 -50.14
N LEU A 10 20.45 -10.00 -49.84
CA LEU A 10 19.74 -8.93 -49.16
C LEU A 10 19.99 -9.05 -47.65
N LEU A 11 20.94 -8.29 -47.10
CA LEU A 11 21.17 -8.14 -45.67
C LEU A 11 20.02 -7.30 -45.07
N LEU A 12 19.04 -7.97 -44.47
CA LEU A 12 18.05 -7.34 -43.59
C LEU A 12 18.74 -6.98 -42.28
N LEU A 13 19.14 -5.71 -42.14
CA LEU A 13 19.49 -5.09 -40.89
C LEU A 13 18.23 -4.94 -40.05
N ILE A 14 17.95 -5.91 -39.18
CA ILE A 14 16.94 -5.78 -38.14
C ILE A 14 17.52 -4.82 -37.09
N PHE A 15 17.20 -3.53 -37.21
CA PHE A 15 17.36 -2.58 -36.12
C PHE A 15 16.37 -2.95 -35.02
N SER A 16 16.77 -3.78 -34.07
CA SER A 16 16.06 -3.92 -32.81
C SER A 16 16.22 -2.61 -32.05
N CYS A 17 15.23 -1.73 -32.17
CA CYS A 17 15.13 -0.55 -31.32
C CYS A 17 14.84 -1.06 -29.90
N ARG A 18 15.88 -1.40 -29.14
CA ARG A 18 15.74 -1.56 -27.70
C ARG A 18 15.45 -0.18 -27.16
N ALA A 19 14.20 0.04 -26.72
CA ALA A 19 13.88 1.21 -25.93
C ALA A 19 14.90 1.29 -24.77
N ALA A 20 15.62 2.40 -24.69
CA ALA A 20 16.55 2.61 -23.59
C ALA A 20 15.74 2.65 -22.29
N ILE A 21 16.00 1.68 -21.41
CA ILE A 21 15.47 1.69 -20.04
C ILE A 21 16.32 2.70 -19.30
N ALA A 22 15.70 3.77 -18.80
CA ALA A 22 16.38 4.74 -17.96
C ALA A 22 16.91 4.04 -16.71
N ALA A 23 18.22 4.16 -16.48
CA ALA A 23 18.75 3.86 -15.15
C ALA A 23 18.10 4.83 -14.15
N PRO A 24 17.75 4.38 -12.93
CA PRO A 24 17.27 5.30 -11.90
C PRO A 24 18.30 6.43 -11.72
N PRO A 25 17.85 7.67 -11.45
CA PRO A 25 18.75 8.78 -11.28
C PRO A 25 19.80 8.42 -10.21
N LYS A 26 21.07 8.61 -10.53
CA LYS A 26 22.20 8.40 -9.61
C LYS A 26 22.14 9.47 -8.52
N GLY A 27 21.50 9.15 -7.41
CA GLY A 27 21.38 10.01 -6.23
C GLY A 27 20.12 9.66 -5.45
N GLY A 28 20.23 9.53 -4.13
CA GLY A 28 19.09 9.42 -3.23
C GLY A 28 18.24 10.69 -3.22
N LEU A 29 17.08 10.64 -2.61
CA LEU A 29 16.26 11.82 -2.32
C LEU A 29 16.83 12.49 -1.06
N ASP A 30 16.85 13.82 -1.03
CA ASP A 30 17.22 14.57 0.17
C ASP A 30 15.99 14.74 1.06
N TRP A 31 15.84 13.86 2.04
CA TRP A 31 14.68 13.84 2.94
C TRP A 31 14.58 15.06 3.86
N SER A 32 15.56 15.94 3.87
CA SER A 32 15.44 17.25 4.53
C SER A 32 14.57 18.25 3.75
N GLU A 33 14.29 17.96 2.46
CA GLU A 33 13.38 18.77 1.64
C GLU A 33 11.92 18.57 2.09
N ASN A 34 11.28 19.57 2.68
CA ASN A 34 9.87 19.50 3.08
C ASN A 34 8.95 19.10 1.92
N THR A 35 9.31 19.44 0.69
CA THR A 35 8.54 19.09 -0.52
C THR A 35 8.46 17.59 -0.78
N LEU A 36 9.29 16.77 -0.19
CA LEU A 36 9.21 15.32 -0.26
C LEU A 36 8.22 14.69 0.73
N TRP A 37 7.57 15.51 1.55
CA TRP A 37 6.58 15.07 2.52
C TRP A 37 5.20 15.64 2.20
N TYR A 38 4.16 14.91 2.52
CA TYR A 38 2.78 15.36 2.35
C TYR A 38 2.51 16.59 3.22
N GLU A 39 2.15 17.72 2.59
CA GLU A 39 1.99 19.01 3.26
C GLU A 39 3.17 19.39 4.18
N GLY A 40 4.39 19.02 3.79
CA GLY A 40 5.57 19.10 4.63
C GLY A 40 5.87 20.50 5.18
N ASP A 41 5.64 21.56 4.39
CA ASP A 41 5.84 22.95 4.84
C ASP A 41 4.94 23.31 6.03
N VAL A 42 3.77 22.69 6.15
CA VAL A 42 2.83 22.87 7.26
C VAL A 42 3.11 21.84 8.36
N ARG A 43 3.04 20.56 8.01
CA ARG A 43 3.03 19.43 8.98
C ARG A 43 4.36 19.23 9.72
N LEU A 44 5.48 19.50 9.05
CA LEU A 44 6.80 19.35 9.66
C LEU A 44 7.26 20.58 10.47
N SER A 45 6.44 21.63 10.54
CA SER A 45 6.75 22.78 11.37
C SER A 45 6.67 22.42 12.85
N ALA A 46 7.55 23.00 13.65
CA ALA A 46 7.58 22.79 15.11
C ALA A 46 6.26 23.17 15.83
N THR A 47 5.42 23.97 15.18
CA THR A 47 4.10 24.36 15.71
C THR A 47 3.01 23.34 15.42
N GLN A 48 3.21 22.45 14.46
CA GLN A 48 2.23 21.43 14.05
C GLN A 48 2.52 20.06 14.65
N ILE A 49 3.80 19.74 14.87
CA ILE A 49 4.16 18.48 15.53
C ILE A 49 3.79 18.57 17.01
N ASN A 50 2.76 17.82 17.40
CA ASN A 50 2.32 17.74 18.78
C ASN A 50 3.11 16.66 19.52
N GLY A 51 4.00 17.08 20.43
CA GLY A 51 4.85 16.16 21.19
C GLY A 51 4.10 15.20 22.12
N SER A 52 2.83 15.46 22.44
CA SER A 52 1.98 14.58 23.28
C SER A 52 1.19 13.54 22.46
N GLN A 53 1.16 13.66 21.14
CA GLN A 53 0.48 12.72 20.26
C GLN A 53 1.45 11.68 19.71
N PRO A 54 0.98 10.46 19.40
CA PRO A 54 1.78 9.49 18.66
C PRO A 54 1.98 9.97 17.23
N ASP A 55 2.94 9.36 16.56
CA ASP A 55 3.16 9.58 15.15
C ASP A 55 2.51 8.49 14.30
N VAL A 56 2.22 8.81 13.04
CA VAL A 56 1.93 7.84 12.00
C VAL A 56 2.93 8.05 10.86
N PHE A 57 3.70 7.02 10.56
CA PHE A 57 4.48 6.95 9.32
C PHE A 57 3.69 6.14 8.30
N TYR A 58 3.19 6.80 7.25
CA TYR A 58 2.33 6.17 6.25
C TYR A 58 3.01 6.08 4.89
N ILE A 59 2.94 4.90 4.27
CA ILE A 59 3.56 4.61 2.98
C ILE A 59 2.47 4.44 1.91
N LEU A 60 2.50 5.30 0.89
CA LEU A 60 1.53 5.34 -0.21
C LEU A 60 1.56 4.07 -1.07
N PRO A 61 0.41 3.67 -1.64
CA PRO A 61 0.32 2.61 -2.65
C PRO A 61 0.85 3.06 -4.01
N THR A 62 0.93 2.12 -4.97
CA THR A 62 1.15 2.46 -6.38
C THR A 62 -0.03 3.26 -6.93
N CYS A 63 0.23 4.48 -7.41
CA CYS A 63 -0.77 5.37 -8.00
C CYS A 63 -0.41 5.83 -9.41
N VAL A 64 0.75 5.47 -9.93
CA VAL A 64 1.30 5.95 -11.20
C VAL A 64 1.54 4.79 -12.14
N PHE A 65 1.18 4.96 -13.41
CA PHE A 65 1.57 4.04 -14.48
C PHE A 65 2.95 4.38 -15.02
N ALA A 66 3.58 3.42 -15.73
CA ALA A 66 4.79 3.67 -16.49
C ALA A 66 4.59 4.91 -17.39
N TRP A 67 5.58 5.78 -17.42
CA TRP A 67 5.46 7.08 -18.05
C TRP A 67 6.72 7.42 -18.88
N LYS A 68 6.61 8.41 -19.75
CA LYS A 68 7.73 8.90 -20.56
C LYS A 68 8.09 10.31 -20.16
N ASP A 69 9.38 10.58 -20.12
CA ASP A 69 9.90 11.95 -20.01
C ASP A 69 9.83 12.72 -21.33
N ALA A 70 10.34 13.96 -21.34
CA ALA A 70 10.36 14.83 -22.52
C ALA A 70 11.24 14.27 -23.65
N GLU A 71 12.22 13.45 -23.31
CA GLU A 71 13.14 12.77 -24.22
C GLU A 71 12.55 11.46 -24.77
N GLY A 72 11.35 11.06 -24.31
CA GLY A 72 10.64 9.85 -24.73
C GLY A 72 11.14 8.57 -24.03
N VAL A 73 11.98 8.69 -23.01
CA VAL A 73 12.49 7.55 -22.22
C VAL A 73 11.39 7.05 -21.27
N THR A 74 11.17 5.74 -21.24
CA THR A 74 10.18 5.14 -20.35
C THR A 74 10.73 4.93 -18.95
N HIS A 75 10.00 5.38 -17.94
CA HIS A 75 10.31 5.24 -16.53
C HIS A 75 9.32 4.32 -15.83
N TYR A 76 9.83 3.52 -14.89
CA TYR A 76 9.07 2.55 -14.11
C TYR A 76 9.08 2.85 -12.60
N ASN A 77 9.63 3.99 -12.22
CA ASN A 77 9.46 4.60 -10.91
C ASN A 77 8.77 5.95 -11.06
N ALA A 78 7.88 6.28 -10.15
CA ALA A 78 7.30 7.61 -10.07
C ALA A 78 8.37 8.65 -9.69
N ASP A 79 8.16 9.89 -10.10
CA ASP A 79 9.01 11.01 -9.73
C ASP A 79 8.30 11.87 -8.67
N PRO A 80 8.83 11.96 -7.44
CA PRO A 80 8.26 12.79 -6.38
C PRO A 80 8.22 14.29 -6.68
N ARG A 81 8.97 14.77 -7.66
CA ARG A 81 8.99 16.16 -8.08
C ARG A 81 8.03 16.45 -9.24
N ASN A 82 7.46 15.42 -9.86
CA ASN A 82 6.51 15.57 -10.96
C ASN A 82 5.12 15.94 -10.43
N ALA A 83 4.57 17.07 -10.88
CA ALA A 83 3.27 17.57 -10.44
C ALA A 83 2.09 16.63 -10.78
N ALA A 84 2.15 15.93 -11.92
CA ALA A 84 1.12 14.97 -12.30
C ALA A 84 1.12 13.74 -11.38
N HIS A 85 2.31 13.28 -10.96
CA HIS A 85 2.42 12.18 -9.98
C HIS A 85 1.94 12.62 -8.61
N ARG A 86 2.25 13.85 -8.17
CA ARG A 86 1.70 14.44 -6.93
C ARG A 86 0.18 14.45 -6.94
N LYS A 87 -0.41 14.86 -8.04
CA LYS A 87 -1.87 14.84 -8.20
C LYS A 87 -2.44 13.43 -8.15
N ALA A 88 -1.76 12.44 -8.72
CA ALA A 88 -2.18 11.03 -8.65
C ALA A 88 -2.16 10.48 -7.21
N TRP A 89 -1.25 10.94 -6.37
CA TRP A 89 -1.15 10.55 -4.96
C TRP A 89 -2.14 11.25 -4.04
N GLN A 90 -2.66 12.40 -4.45
CA GLN A 90 -3.44 13.29 -3.57
C GLN A 90 -4.59 12.59 -2.87
N LEU A 91 -5.44 11.87 -3.61
CA LEU A 91 -6.58 11.18 -3.01
C LEU A 91 -6.16 10.12 -1.98
N SER A 92 -5.09 9.37 -2.27
CA SER A 92 -4.58 8.35 -1.35
C SER A 92 -3.97 8.97 -0.10
N ALA A 93 -3.29 10.11 -0.23
CA ALA A 93 -2.75 10.84 0.90
C ALA A 93 -3.86 11.46 1.78
N GLU A 94 -4.86 12.08 1.18
CA GLU A 94 -6.03 12.63 1.89
C GLU A 94 -6.83 11.54 2.64
N LEU A 95 -6.98 10.36 2.03
CA LEU A 95 -7.62 9.22 2.68
C LEU A 95 -6.80 8.71 3.87
N ALA A 96 -5.49 8.60 3.70
CA ALA A 96 -4.58 8.22 4.79
C ALA A 96 -4.63 9.23 5.94
N ASP A 97 -4.66 10.52 5.63
CA ASP A 97 -4.81 11.61 6.60
C ASP A 97 -6.11 11.45 7.40
N THR A 98 -7.22 11.24 6.70
CA THR A 98 -8.53 11.05 7.34
C THR A 98 -8.58 9.83 8.26
N ILE A 99 -7.92 8.74 7.89
CA ILE A 99 -7.92 7.49 8.65
C ILE A 99 -6.96 7.55 9.84
N PHE A 100 -5.72 7.99 9.59
CA PHE A 100 -4.61 7.77 10.52
C PHE A 100 -4.21 9.01 11.33
N ALA A 101 -4.49 10.22 10.85
CA ALA A 101 -3.96 11.46 11.44
C ALA A 101 -4.93 12.20 12.36
N THR A 102 -6.11 11.65 12.66
CA THR A 102 -7.14 12.38 13.45
C THR A 102 -6.64 12.83 14.83
N GLN A 103 -5.76 12.05 15.47
CA GLN A 103 -5.10 12.38 16.74
C GLN A 103 -3.64 11.90 16.75
N ALA A 104 -2.94 12.09 15.63
CA ALA A 104 -1.55 11.71 15.46
C ALA A 104 -0.84 12.70 14.53
N ASN A 105 0.48 12.79 14.65
CA ASN A 105 1.28 13.51 13.68
C ASN A 105 1.49 12.63 12.45
N LEU A 106 1.14 13.09 11.26
CA LEU A 106 1.29 12.32 10.01
C LEU A 106 2.61 12.64 9.32
N PHE A 107 3.42 11.61 9.10
CA PHE A 107 4.63 11.62 8.28
C PHE A 107 4.42 10.72 7.08
N LEU A 108 4.24 11.30 5.90
CA LEU A 108 3.95 10.61 4.67
C LEU A 108 4.95 11.04 3.60
N PRO A 109 6.00 10.23 3.33
CA PRO A 109 6.99 10.54 2.32
C PRO A 109 6.45 10.30 0.91
N TYR A 110 6.79 11.19 -0.01
CA TYR A 110 6.65 10.96 -1.43
C TYR A 110 7.92 10.33 -1.97
N TYR A 111 7.85 9.08 -2.35
CA TYR A 111 8.99 8.27 -2.75
C TYR A 111 8.88 7.81 -4.21
N ARG A 112 9.95 7.34 -4.78
CA ARG A 112 9.99 6.80 -6.14
C ARG A 112 9.34 5.40 -6.18
N GLN A 113 8.01 5.35 -5.95
CA GLN A 113 7.27 4.09 -5.99
C GLN A 113 7.39 3.39 -7.35
N GLY A 114 7.39 2.05 -7.36
CA GLY A 114 7.28 1.27 -8.58
C GLY A 114 5.92 1.52 -9.25
N THR A 115 5.91 1.65 -10.57
CA THR A 115 4.70 1.97 -11.35
C THR A 115 3.94 0.73 -11.78
N PHE A 116 2.66 0.90 -12.13
CA PHE A 116 1.96 -0.11 -12.94
C PHE A 116 2.53 -0.17 -14.35
N GLY A 117 2.47 -1.35 -14.98
CA GLY A 117 2.85 -1.53 -16.39
C GLY A 117 4.33 -1.79 -16.63
N THR A 118 5.04 -2.37 -15.66
CA THR A 118 6.40 -2.90 -15.89
C THR A 118 6.36 -4.04 -16.93
N PRO A 119 7.27 -4.06 -17.91
CA PRO A 119 7.20 -5.02 -19.02
C PRO A 119 7.61 -6.45 -18.61
N ASP A 120 8.44 -6.59 -17.59
CA ASP A 120 8.99 -7.86 -17.13
C ASP A 120 9.34 -7.83 -15.65
N LYS A 121 9.67 -9.02 -15.11
CA LYS A 121 10.03 -9.18 -13.69
C LYS A 121 11.32 -8.41 -13.33
N ALA A 122 12.31 -8.38 -14.19
CA ALA A 122 13.59 -7.71 -13.87
C ALA A 122 13.41 -6.20 -13.70
N THR A 123 12.62 -5.59 -14.60
CA THR A 123 12.23 -4.18 -14.51
C THR A 123 11.39 -3.90 -13.26
N HIS A 124 10.44 -4.80 -12.96
CA HIS A 124 9.64 -4.71 -11.75
C HIS A 124 10.52 -4.75 -10.49
N ASP A 125 11.44 -5.71 -10.39
CA ASP A 125 12.32 -5.87 -9.24
C ASP A 125 13.26 -4.67 -9.07
N ALA A 126 13.79 -4.11 -10.16
CA ALA A 126 14.61 -2.91 -10.11
C ALA A 126 13.83 -1.69 -9.61
N ALA A 127 12.60 -1.51 -10.09
CA ALA A 127 11.72 -0.44 -9.62
C ALA A 127 11.34 -0.62 -8.14
N ALA A 128 11.05 -1.85 -7.72
CA ALA A 128 10.76 -2.18 -6.33
C ALA A 128 11.97 -1.94 -5.41
N SER A 129 13.19 -2.23 -5.88
CA SER A 129 14.42 -1.97 -5.13
C SER A 129 14.64 -0.47 -4.91
N THR A 130 14.41 0.36 -5.93
CA THR A 130 14.46 1.83 -5.79
C THR A 130 13.45 2.33 -4.76
N ALA A 131 12.21 1.87 -4.86
CA ALA A 131 11.15 2.23 -3.92
C ALA A 131 11.47 1.82 -2.48
N HIS A 132 12.02 0.62 -2.29
CA HIS A 132 12.44 0.13 -0.97
C HIS A 132 13.57 1.00 -0.38
N THR A 133 14.59 1.32 -1.18
CA THR A 133 15.70 2.19 -0.73
C THR A 133 15.17 3.54 -0.26
N ASP A 134 14.31 4.19 -1.05
CA ASP A 134 13.73 5.48 -0.70
C ASP A 134 12.93 5.42 0.62
N VAL A 135 12.12 4.37 0.80
CA VAL A 135 11.30 4.22 2.00
C VAL A 135 12.17 3.98 3.24
N VAL A 136 13.22 3.16 3.12
CA VAL A 136 14.17 2.92 4.23
C VAL A 136 14.89 4.23 4.61
N GLU A 137 15.37 4.98 3.62
CA GLU A 137 16.03 6.28 3.85
C GLU A 137 15.07 7.30 4.49
N ALA A 138 13.82 7.41 3.99
CA ALA A 138 12.79 8.27 4.56
C ALA A 138 12.45 7.90 6.00
N PHE A 139 12.30 6.62 6.29
CA PHE A 139 12.00 6.14 7.64
C PHE A 139 13.16 6.40 8.61
N ASN A 140 14.41 6.18 8.17
CA ASN A 140 15.59 6.52 8.97
C ASN A 140 15.70 8.03 9.22
N TYR A 141 15.40 8.86 8.21
CA TYR A 141 15.36 10.30 8.40
C TYR A 141 14.29 10.72 9.41
N TYR A 142 13.08 10.13 9.26
CA TYR A 142 11.99 10.36 10.21
C TYR A 142 12.39 9.99 11.64
N LEU A 143 12.97 8.82 11.88
CA LEU A 143 13.39 8.38 13.22
C LEU A 143 14.44 9.31 13.82
N ASN A 144 15.42 9.73 13.01
CA ASN A 144 16.57 10.50 13.51
C ASN A 144 16.30 12.00 13.66
N HIS A 145 15.34 12.56 12.91
CA HIS A 145 15.16 14.02 12.83
C HIS A 145 13.75 14.51 13.19
N LEU A 146 12.72 13.67 13.03
CA LEU A 146 11.33 14.11 13.14
C LEU A 146 10.56 13.45 14.29
N ASN A 147 10.87 12.18 14.61
CA ASN A 147 10.08 11.40 15.58
C ASN A 147 10.30 11.81 17.04
N ALA A 148 11.51 12.24 17.43
CA ALA A 148 11.87 12.60 18.81
C ALA A 148 11.39 11.55 19.85
N ASP A 149 11.64 10.28 19.56
CA ASP A 149 11.30 9.10 20.39
C ASP A 149 9.82 8.90 20.73
N ARG A 150 8.90 9.59 20.04
CA ARG A 150 7.47 9.37 20.27
C ARG A 150 7.05 7.96 19.85
N PRO A 151 6.05 7.37 20.53
CA PRO A 151 5.39 6.16 20.03
C PRO A 151 4.80 6.39 18.64
N PHE A 152 4.83 5.38 17.78
CA PHE A 152 4.39 5.53 16.42
C PHE A 152 3.57 4.35 15.90
N ILE A 153 2.78 4.62 14.88
CA ILE A 153 2.08 3.68 14.04
C ILE A 153 2.81 3.64 12.69
N LEU A 154 3.04 2.43 12.18
CA LEU A 154 3.54 2.21 10.84
C LEU A 154 2.38 1.73 9.96
N ALA A 155 2.08 2.41 8.88
CA ALA A 155 0.93 2.03 8.05
C ALA A 155 1.27 2.13 6.56
N GLY A 156 0.62 1.28 5.76
CA GLY A 156 0.78 1.30 4.32
C GLY A 156 -0.32 0.53 3.62
N PHE A 157 -0.51 0.85 2.35
CA PHE A 157 -1.46 0.17 1.49
C PHE A 157 -0.78 -0.39 0.25
N SER A 158 -1.13 -1.62 -0.16
CA SER A 158 -0.61 -2.25 -1.38
C SER A 158 0.92 -2.30 -1.42
N GLN A 159 1.59 -1.64 -2.36
CA GLN A 159 3.05 -1.51 -2.38
C GLN A 159 3.58 -0.91 -1.08
N GLY A 160 2.90 0.10 -0.52
CA GLY A 160 3.25 0.67 0.78
C GLY A 160 3.15 -0.34 1.91
N ALA A 161 2.17 -1.23 1.90
CA ALA A 161 2.03 -2.30 2.88
C ALA A 161 3.17 -3.32 2.79
N LYS A 162 3.64 -3.65 1.58
CA LYS A 162 4.86 -4.44 1.38
C LYS A 162 6.07 -3.77 2.03
N MET A 163 6.22 -2.45 1.86
CA MET A 163 7.32 -1.71 2.48
C MET A 163 7.23 -1.70 4.01
N VAL A 164 6.02 -1.65 4.58
CA VAL A 164 5.81 -1.82 6.04
C VAL A 164 6.37 -3.17 6.51
N VAL A 165 6.09 -4.27 5.81
CA VAL A 165 6.64 -5.60 6.14
C VAL A 165 8.17 -5.57 6.11
N GLU A 166 8.77 -4.99 5.07
CA GLU A 166 10.24 -4.91 4.95
C GLU A 166 10.88 -4.04 6.05
N LEU A 167 10.26 -2.93 6.42
CA LEU A 167 10.72 -2.10 7.55
C LEU A 167 10.66 -2.88 8.87
N LEU A 168 9.58 -3.61 9.15
CA LEU A 168 9.46 -4.44 10.35
C LEU A 168 10.53 -5.53 10.43
N LYS A 169 10.90 -6.13 9.30
CA LYS A 169 11.94 -7.18 9.22
C LYS A 169 13.33 -6.62 9.53
N SER A 170 13.59 -5.37 9.22
CA SER A 170 14.88 -4.69 9.43
C SER A 170 14.97 -3.81 10.67
N MET A 171 13.84 -3.59 11.36
CA MET A 171 13.73 -2.71 12.52
C MET A 171 14.53 -3.26 13.71
N ASP A 172 15.22 -2.39 14.44
CA ASP A 172 15.87 -2.75 15.71
C ASP A 172 14.84 -2.81 16.87
N ASP A 173 15.25 -3.43 17.98
CA ASP A 173 14.39 -3.64 19.13
C ASP A 173 14.00 -2.34 19.84
N ASP A 174 14.87 -1.35 19.88
CA ASP A 174 14.60 -0.07 20.56
C ASP A 174 13.54 0.70 19.79
N THR A 175 13.62 0.70 18.47
CA THR A 175 12.60 1.27 17.59
C THR A 175 11.29 0.50 17.71
N TYR A 176 11.35 -0.85 17.69
CA TYR A 176 10.15 -1.67 17.78
C TYR A 176 9.39 -1.50 19.10
N ARG A 177 10.07 -1.29 20.22
CA ARG A 177 9.41 -1.02 21.51
C ARG A 177 8.50 0.21 21.49
N ARG A 178 8.73 1.15 20.58
CA ARG A 178 7.90 2.34 20.38
C ARG A 178 6.73 2.13 19.41
N LEU A 179 6.69 0.98 18.73
CA LEU A 179 5.63 0.67 17.77
C LEU A 179 4.30 0.40 18.49
N ILE A 180 3.30 1.24 18.23
CA ILE A 180 1.93 1.02 18.69
C ILE A 180 1.30 -0.13 17.91
N ALA A 181 1.29 -0.06 16.58
CA ALA A 181 0.85 -1.11 15.68
C ALA A 181 1.36 -0.85 14.26
N ALA A 182 1.45 -1.93 13.46
CA ALA A 182 1.65 -1.83 12.02
C ALA A 182 0.37 -2.23 11.28
N TYR A 183 -0.03 -1.43 10.28
CA TYR A 183 -1.20 -1.69 9.43
C TYR A 183 -0.73 -2.04 8.02
N VAL A 184 -0.82 -3.32 7.68
CA VAL A 184 -0.46 -3.91 6.38
C VAL A 184 -1.76 -4.15 5.62
N VAL A 185 -2.24 -3.13 4.91
CA VAL A 185 -3.52 -3.19 4.21
C VAL A 185 -3.30 -3.55 2.74
N GLY A 186 -4.01 -4.56 2.26
CA GLY A 186 -3.93 -4.96 0.85
C GLY A 186 -2.62 -5.67 0.47
N TYR A 187 -1.94 -6.27 1.43
CA TYR A 187 -0.76 -7.11 1.20
C TYR A 187 -0.78 -8.29 2.18
N GLY A 188 -0.25 -9.44 1.76
CA GLY A 188 -0.21 -10.63 2.60
C GLY A 188 1.08 -10.73 3.41
N ILE A 189 1.00 -11.33 4.58
CA ILE A 189 2.15 -11.73 5.39
C ILE A 189 2.37 -13.22 5.19
N THR A 190 3.57 -13.62 4.80
CA THR A 190 3.95 -15.02 4.59
C THR A 190 4.59 -15.63 5.82
N ALA A 191 4.68 -16.96 5.86
CA ALA A 191 5.42 -17.64 6.93
C ALA A 191 6.89 -17.22 6.97
N GLU A 192 7.49 -16.93 5.81
CA GLU A 192 8.87 -16.48 5.70
C GLU A 192 9.10 -15.11 6.36
N ASP A 193 8.11 -14.20 6.31
CA ASP A 193 8.19 -12.89 6.95
C ASP A 193 8.21 -12.97 8.47
N THR A 194 7.69 -14.05 9.06
CA THR A 194 7.62 -14.25 10.52
C THR A 194 8.78 -15.06 11.08
N VAL A 195 9.68 -15.58 10.23
CA VAL A 195 10.85 -16.35 10.68
C VAL A 195 11.97 -15.39 11.10
N ARG A 196 12.57 -15.65 12.25
CA ARG A 196 13.78 -14.96 12.69
C ARG A 196 14.93 -15.27 11.74
N GLY A 197 15.48 -14.28 11.06
CA GLY A 197 16.78 -14.37 10.43
C GLY A 197 17.90 -14.43 11.48
N ALA A 198 19.12 -14.81 11.09
CA ALA A 198 20.27 -14.94 12.00
C ALA A 198 20.57 -13.65 12.81
N ASN A 199 20.09 -12.50 12.37
CA ASN A 199 20.32 -11.18 12.96
C ASN A 199 19.04 -10.38 13.22
N SER A 200 17.86 -10.96 13.08
CA SER A 200 16.60 -10.23 13.23
C SER A 200 15.75 -10.81 14.35
N LEU A 201 15.26 -9.93 15.19
CA LEU A 201 14.20 -10.20 16.13
C LEU A 201 12.88 -10.23 15.37
N GLN A 202 11.97 -11.06 15.84
CA GLN A 202 10.67 -11.19 15.18
C GLN A 202 9.77 -10.03 15.58
N HIS A 203 9.70 -9.01 14.72
CA HIS A 203 8.85 -7.83 14.91
C HIS A 203 7.50 -7.91 14.20
N ILE A 204 7.18 -9.03 13.54
CA ILE A 204 5.88 -9.28 12.93
C ILE A 204 5.06 -10.18 13.86
N ARG A 205 4.38 -9.56 14.81
CA ARG A 205 3.43 -10.20 15.72
C ARG A 205 2.01 -9.96 15.20
N LEU A 206 1.31 -11.02 14.81
CA LEU A 206 -0.01 -10.90 14.18
C LEU A 206 -1.07 -10.45 15.19
N ALA A 207 -1.84 -9.43 14.82
CA ALA A 207 -2.95 -8.92 15.63
C ALA A 207 -4.06 -9.98 15.78
N GLN A 208 -4.59 -10.15 16.99
CA GLN A 208 -5.69 -11.07 17.32
C GLN A 208 -6.93 -10.33 17.89
N ASP A 209 -6.78 -9.07 18.22
CA ASP A 209 -7.79 -8.23 18.87
C ASP A 209 -7.64 -6.75 18.45
N SER A 210 -8.46 -5.89 19.05
CA SER A 210 -8.50 -4.44 18.77
C SER A 210 -7.53 -3.59 19.61
N THR A 211 -6.90 -4.13 20.66
CA THR A 211 -6.23 -3.34 21.70
C THR A 211 -4.74 -3.63 21.86
N SER A 212 -4.30 -4.83 21.52
CA SER A 212 -2.89 -5.23 21.66
C SER A 212 -1.95 -4.30 20.89
N ARG A 213 -0.81 -3.95 21.50
CA ARG A 213 0.23 -3.10 20.92
C ARG A 213 1.42 -3.91 20.42
N GLY A 214 2.26 -3.28 19.60
CA GLY A 214 3.39 -3.96 18.96
C GLY A 214 2.94 -5.09 18.05
N VAL A 215 1.79 -4.97 17.40
CA VAL A 215 1.20 -6.01 16.54
C VAL A 215 1.04 -5.54 15.12
N THR A 216 0.94 -6.50 14.21
CA THR A 216 0.70 -6.28 12.78
C THR A 216 -0.74 -6.65 12.43
N VAL A 217 -1.51 -5.65 12.02
CA VAL A 217 -2.84 -5.78 11.43
C VAL A 217 -2.65 -6.07 9.94
N CYS A 218 -3.26 -7.15 9.44
CA CYS A 218 -3.15 -7.54 8.03
C CYS A 218 -4.48 -8.04 7.52
N PHE A 219 -4.88 -7.59 6.35
CA PHE A 219 -6.04 -8.11 5.61
C PHE A 219 -5.98 -7.78 4.13
N ASN A 220 -6.67 -8.61 3.34
CA ASN A 220 -7.00 -8.42 1.92
C ASN A 220 -8.46 -8.81 1.73
N SER A 221 -9.17 -8.21 0.78
CA SER A 221 -10.62 -8.37 0.63
C SER A 221 -11.00 -8.85 -0.76
N VAL A 222 -11.89 -9.84 -0.80
CA VAL A 222 -12.48 -10.39 -2.03
C VAL A 222 -13.97 -10.70 -1.80
N THR A 223 -14.76 -10.81 -2.85
CA THR A 223 -16.13 -11.34 -2.75
C THR A 223 -16.16 -12.86 -2.87
N THR A 224 -15.13 -13.43 -3.51
CA THR A 224 -14.92 -14.87 -3.64
C THR A 224 -13.41 -15.19 -3.63
N THR A 225 -13.03 -16.37 -3.16
CA THR A 225 -11.60 -16.77 -3.11
C THR A 225 -10.98 -16.97 -4.48
N GLN A 226 -11.76 -17.12 -5.55
CA GLN A 226 -11.29 -17.16 -6.93
C GLN A 226 -10.75 -15.80 -7.42
N ALA A 227 -11.16 -14.70 -6.77
CA ALA A 227 -10.70 -13.35 -7.10
C ALA A 227 -9.42 -12.93 -6.34
N ILE A 228 -8.79 -13.83 -5.59
CA ILE A 228 -7.52 -13.57 -4.91
C ILE A 228 -6.44 -13.26 -5.95
N ASN A 229 -5.69 -12.17 -5.71
CA ASN A 229 -4.46 -11.90 -6.46
C ASN A 229 -3.29 -12.64 -5.78
N PRO A 230 -2.73 -13.70 -6.41
CA PRO A 230 -1.67 -14.49 -5.80
C PRO A 230 -0.38 -13.71 -5.52
N SER A 231 -0.13 -12.64 -6.29
CA SER A 231 1.07 -11.82 -6.12
C SER A 231 1.02 -10.95 -4.87
N LEU A 232 -0.20 -10.66 -4.35
CA LEU A 232 -0.39 -9.86 -3.16
C LEU A 232 -0.61 -10.70 -1.90
N CYS A 233 -1.35 -11.80 -2.01
CA CYS A 233 -1.77 -12.57 -0.83
C CYS A 233 -1.88 -14.09 -1.05
N GLY A 234 -1.25 -14.64 -2.09
CA GLY A 234 -1.35 -16.08 -2.41
C GLY A 234 -0.76 -17.04 -1.38
N LYS A 235 0.13 -16.57 -0.51
CA LYS A 235 0.75 -17.35 0.60
C LYS A 235 0.47 -16.71 1.97
N ASN A 236 -0.62 -15.98 2.09
CA ASN A 236 -0.94 -15.24 3.30
C ASN A 236 -1.25 -16.18 4.48
N ILE A 237 -0.67 -15.89 5.63
CA ILE A 237 -0.90 -16.62 6.89
C ILE A 237 -1.68 -15.81 7.92
N ALA A 238 -1.96 -14.54 7.64
CA ALA A 238 -2.55 -13.60 8.58
C ALA A 238 -3.76 -12.89 7.98
N CYS A 239 -4.84 -12.82 8.74
CA CYS A 239 -5.98 -11.97 8.44
C CYS A 239 -6.73 -11.66 9.72
N ILE A 240 -6.96 -10.37 9.99
CA ILE A 240 -7.89 -9.92 11.03
C ILE A 240 -9.03 -9.13 10.37
N ASN A 241 -10.25 -9.38 10.79
CA ASN A 241 -11.42 -8.64 10.28
C ASN A 241 -11.49 -7.25 10.93
N PRO A 242 -11.30 -6.15 10.20
CA PRO A 242 -11.29 -4.81 10.78
C PRO A 242 -12.68 -4.33 11.24
N VAL A 243 -13.74 -5.07 10.91
CA VAL A 243 -15.10 -4.77 11.41
C VAL A 243 -15.31 -5.30 12.82
N SER A 244 -14.90 -6.54 13.07
CA SER A 244 -15.05 -7.22 14.39
C SER A 244 -13.78 -7.23 15.22
N TRP A 245 -12.64 -6.92 14.63
CA TRP A 245 -11.29 -7.00 15.22
C TRP A 245 -10.96 -8.40 15.79
N THR A 246 -11.40 -9.42 15.07
CA THR A 246 -11.10 -10.83 15.40
C THR A 246 -10.58 -11.57 14.16
N THR A 247 -9.94 -12.71 14.39
CA THR A 247 -9.53 -13.66 13.36
C THR A 247 -10.59 -14.77 13.13
N SER A 248 -11.74 -14.65 13.78
CA SER A 248 -12.86 -15.60 13.70
C SER A 248 -13.48 -15.60 12.29
N PRO A 249 -13.96 -16.77 11.80
CA PRO A 249 -14.73 -16.84 10.56
C PRO A 249 -16.17 -16.31 10.69
N ALA A 250 -16.60 -15.92 11.88
CA ALA A 250 -17.95 -15.40 12.09
C ALA A 250 -18.14 -14.11 11.27
N PRO A 251 -19.24 -13.96 10.52
CA PRO A 251 -19.50 -12.75 9.75
C PRO A 251 -19.80 -11.57 10.67
N ALA A 252 -19.33 -10.38 10.27
CA ALA A 252 -19.65 -9.10 10.89
C ALA A 252 -20.28 -8.18 9.84
N THR A 253 -21.27 -7.39 10.22
CA THR A 253 -21.96 -6.46 9.30
C THR A 253 -21.08 -5.25 9.04
N LEU A 254 -20.73 -5.01 7.78
CA LEU A 254 -19.87 -3.88 7.38
C LEU A 254 -20.60 -2.56 7.48
N LEU A 255 -21.88 -2.54 7.13
CA LEU A 255 -22.73 -1.36 7.33
C LEU A 255 -23.26 -1.37 8.76
N PRO A 256 -23.07 -0.29 9.53
CA PRO A 256 -23.72 -0.13 10.83
C PRO A 256 -25.24 -0.25 10.68
N ALA A 257 -25.91 -0.88 11.63
CA ALA A 257 -27.37 -0.89 11.69
C ALA A 257 -27.89 0.55 11.64
N GLY A 258 -28.67 0.90 10.60
CA GLY A 258 -29.18 2.24 10.36
C GLY A 258 -28.19 3.23 9.72
N GLY A 259 -26.98 2.79 9.34
CA GLY A 259 -26.01 3.64 8.63
C GLY A 259 -26.33 3.76 7.15
N THR A 260 -26.33 4.99 6.63
CA THR A 260 -26.34 5.23 5.18
C THR A 260 -24.94 4.88 4.66
N PRO A 261 -24.82 4.13 3.55
CA PRO A 261 -23.52 3.92 2.92
C PRO A 261 -22.85 5.26 2.64
N ALA A 262 -21.56 5.36 2.83
CA ALA A 262 -20.82 6.55 2.40
C ALA A 262 -21.09 6.76 0.89
N GLN A 263 -21.20 8.02 0.47
CA GLN A 263 -21.34 8.34 -0.95
C GLN A 263 -20.06 7.98 -1.69
N ASP A 264 -20.19 7.59 -2.97
CA ASP A 264 -19.02 7.40 -3.81
C ASP A 264 -18.23 8.69 -3.95
N ASP A 265 -16.91 8.57 -3.92
CA ASP A 265 -16.02 9.65 -4.28
C ASP A 265 -15.95 9.75 -5.82
N PRO A 266 -16.38 10.88 -6.43
CA PRO A 266 -16.39 11.03 -7.89
C PRO A 266 -14.99 10.97 -8.52
N ARG A 267 -13.94 11.10 -7.73
CA ARG A 267 -12.55 10.94 -8.18
C ARG A 267 -12.16 9.47 -8.39
N PHE A 268 -13.01 8.53 -7.93
CA PHE A 268 -12.76 7.08 -7.98
C PHE A 268 -13.80 6.39 -8.87
N PRO A 269 -13.47 6.10 -10.13
CA PRO A 269 -14.45 5.64 -11.12
C PRO A 269 -14.95 4.20 -10.89
N TYR A 270 -14.33 3.45 -9.98
CA TYR A 270 -14.67 2.05 -9.65
C TYR A 270 -15.40 1.90 -8.30
N GLY A 271 -15.98 2.98 -7.81
CA GLY A 271 -16.80 2.98 -6.59
C GLY A 271 -16.02 2.90 -5.28
N THR A 272 -16.42 3.70 -4.31
CA THR A 272 -15.80 3.79 -2.98
C THR A 272 -16.81 3.52 -1.86
N ALA A 273 -18.10 3.74 -2.11
CA ALA A 273 -19.17 3.46 -1.15
C ALA A 273 -19.46 1.96 -1.07
N VAL A 274 -19.79 1.47 0.11
CA VAL A 274 -20.28 0.10 0.31
C VAL A 274 -21.73 0.03 -0.17
N VAL A 275 -21.98 -0.59 -1.33
CA VAL A 275 -23.30 -0.69 -1.95
C VAL A 275 -23.79 -2.14 -1.94
N PRO A 276 -24.90 -2.42 -1.22
CA PRO A 276 -25.50 -3.75 -1.22
C PRO A 276 -26.01 -4.15 -2.61
N SER A 277 -25.92 -5.45 -2.93
CA SER A 277 -26.46 -6.04 -4.17
C SER A 277 -28.01 -5.98 -4.22
N VAL A 278 -28.64 -5.92 -3.04
CA VAL A 278 -30.10 -5.77 -2.88
C VAL A 278 -30.35 -4.57 -1.99
N GLN A 279 -31.31 -3.72 -2.35
CA GLN A 279 -31.67 -2.55 -1.57
C GLN A 279 -32.09 -2.97 -0.13
N GLY A 280 -31.40 -2.42 0.88
CA GLY A 280 -31.61 -2.77 2.28
C GLY A 280 -30.98 -4.10 2.73
N GLY A 281 -30.20 -4.76 1.86
CA GLY A 281 -29.46 -5.96 2.21
C GLY A 281 -28.25 -5.65 3.11
N GLU A 282 -27.86 -6.65 3.91
CA GLU A 282 -26.66 -6.56 4.72
C GLU A 282 -25.40 -6.89 3.89
N VAL A 283 -24.35 -6.09 4.06
CA VAL A 283 -23.00 -6.42 3.60
C VAL A 283 -22.24 -6.97 4.78
N THR A 284 -21.76 -8.21 4.67
CA THR A 284 -21.04 -8.88 5.75
C THR A 284 -19.61 -9.20 5.35
N VAL A 285 -18.72 -9.22 6.33
CA VAL A 285 -17.30 -9.52 6.19
C VAL A 285 -16.94 -10.65 7.14
N SER A 286 -16.31 -11.69 6.60
CA SER A 286 -15.82 -12.83 7.38
C SER A 286 -14.39 -13.19 6.98
N VAL A 287 -13.63 -13.84 7.87
CA VAL A 287 -12.29 -14.34 7.56
C VAL A 287 -12.38 -15.72 6.93
N ASP A 288 -11.91 -15.89 5.70
CA ASP A 288 -11.66 -17.21 5.13
C ASP A 288 -10.41 -17.82 5.80
N GLN A 289 -10.62 -18.95 6.48
CA GLN A 289 -9.56 -19.57 7.30
C GLN A 289 -8.49 -20.28 6.48
N GLN A 290 -8.81 -20.68 5.26
CA GLN A 290 -7.87 -21.38 4.38
C GLN A 290 -6.91 -20.42 3.70
N HIS A 291 -7.43 -19.33 3.13
CA HIS A 291 -6.64 -18.37 2.34
C HIS A 291 -6.22 -17.15 3.15
N LYS A 292 -6.73 -17.00 4.38
CA LYS A 292 -6.45 -15.83 5.24
C LYS A 292 -6.72 -14.50 4.54
N VAL A 293 -7.93 -14.38 3.98
CA VAL A 293 -8.46 -13.17 3.35
C VAL A 293 -9.84 -12.87 3.90
N LEU A 294 -10.29 -11.64 3.74
CA LEU A 294 -11.67 -11.25 4.03
C LEU A 294 -12.56 -11.61 2.85
N VAL A 295 -13.66 -12.30 3.13
CA VAL A 295 -14.73 -12.55 2.16
C VAL A 295 -15.89 -11.63 2.46
N VAL A 296 -16.20 -10.74 1.52
CA VAL A 296 -17.28 -9.77 1.61
C VAL A 296 -18.49 -10.29 0.84
N LYS A 297 -19.63 -10.43 1.50
CA LYS A 297 -20.90 -10.89 0.92
C LYS A 297 -21.91 -9.78 0.88
N GLY A 298 -22.84 -9.88 -0.07
CA GLY A 298 -23.96 -8.93 -0.19
C GLY A 298 -23.62 -7.65 -0.95
N LEU A 299 -22.42 -7.51 -1.53
CA LEU A 299 -22.04 -6.36 -2.35
C LEU A 299 -22.59 -6.43 -3.78
N ASP A 300 -22.84 -5.26 -4.38
CA ASP A 300 -23.01 -5.10 -5.83
C ASP A 300 -21.63 -5.19 -6.52
N THR A 301 -21.16 -6.42 -6.69
CA THR A 301 -19.75 -6.72 -7.09
C THR A 301 -19.30 -6.07 -8.40
N PRO A 302 -20.10 -6.06 -9.50
CA PRO A 302 -19.67 -5.47 -10.76
C PRO A 302 -19.26 -3.99 -10.66
N ARG A 303 -19.81 -3.28 -9.69
CA ARG A 303 -19.51 -1.86 -9.43
C ARG A 303 -18.04 -1.58 -9.13
N TYR A 304 -17.31 -2.56 -8.58
CA TYR A 304 -15.97 -2.37 -8.04
C TYR A 304 -14.85 -2.88 -8.98
N CYS A 305 -15.17 -3.18 -10.23
CA CYS A 305 -14.18 -3.60 -11.20
C CYS A 305 -13.68 -2.40 -12.01
N LEU A 306 -12.37 -2.15 -11.98
CA LEU A 306 -11.72 -1.19 -12.86
C LEU A 306 -11.16 -1.91 -14.09
N PRO A 307 -11.74 -1.71 -15.29
CA PRO A 307 -11.36 -2.49 -16.49
C PRO A 307 -9.88 -2.40 -16.84
N SER A 308 -9.24 -1.24 -16.66
CA SER A 308 -7.81 -1.03 -16.94
C SER A 308 -6.87 -1.82 -16.02
N LEU A 309 -7.36 -2.31 -14.88
CA LEU A 309 -6.60 -3.11 -13.91
C LEU A 309 -7.19 -4.52 -13.72
N SER A 310 -8.16 -4.94 -14.54
CA SER A 310 -8.87 -6.21 -14.36
C SER A 310 -7.98 -7.46 -14.50
N SER A 311 -6.85 -7.36 -15.20
CA SER A 311 -5.86 -8.44 -15.27
C SER A 311 -5.14 -8.65 -13.93
N MET A 312 -5.03 -7.61 -13.11
CA MET A 312 -4.40 -7.65 -11.78
C MET A 312 -5.45 -7.79 -10.67
N PHE A 313 -6.57 -7.11 -10.82
CA PHE A 313 -7.70 -7.10 -9.87
C PHE A 313 -8.97 -7.50 -10.63
N PRO A 314 -9.22 -8.81 -10.80
CA PRO A 314 -10.41 -9.30 -11.50
C PRO A 314 -11.69 -8.94 -10.73
N GLU A 315 -12.85 -9.09 -11.38
CA GLU A 315 -14.13 -8.90 -10.71
C GLU A 315 -14.22 -9.73 -9.43
N GLY A 316 -14.65 -9.10 -8.36
CA GLY A 316 -14.68 -9.70 -7.03
C GLY A 316 -13.41 -9.50 -6.21
N ASN A 317 -12.32 -8.99 -6.79
CA ASN A 317 -11.20 -8.49 -6.01
C ASN A 317 -11.50 -7.06 -5.55
N LEU A 318 -11.40 -6.82 -4.24
CA LEU A 318 -11.77 -5.55 -3.61
C LEU A 318 -10.57 -4.74 -3.14
N HIS A 319 -9.39 -5.07 -3.64
CA HIS A 319 -8.14 -4.44 -3.23
C HIS A 319 -8.21 -2.91 -3.30
N LEU A 320 -8.74 -2.37 -4.39
CA LEU A 320 -8.80 -0.91 -4.60
C LEU A 320 -9.73 -0.19 -3.63
N GLN A 321 -10.66 -0.90 -2.97
CA GLN A 321 -11.65 -0.35 -2.05
C GLN A 321 -11.31 -0.54 -0.57
N GLU A 322 -10.27 -1.30 -0.22
CA GLU A 322 -10.01 -1.74 1.16
C GLU A 322 -9.90 -0.57 2.16
N LEU A 323 -9.17 0.48 1.82
CA LEU A 323 -9.09 1.65 2.70
C LEU A 323 -10.42 2.39 2.82
N PHE A 324 -11.21 2.47 1.76
CA PHE A 324 -12.51 3.15 1.79
C PHE A 324 -13.54 2.36 2.61
N PHE A 325 -13.64 1.05 2.36
CA PHE A 325 -14.63 0.20 3.03
C PHE A 325 -14.42 0.14 4.53
N TYR A 326 -13.17 0.16 4.97
CA TYR A 326 -12.83 0.02 6.39
C TYR A 326 -12.33 1.32 7.04
N ALA A 327 -12.44 2.47 6.37
CA ALA A 327 -11.90 3.74 6.83
C ALA A 327 -12.28 4.08 8.28
N ASP A 328 -13.56 4.04 8.62
CA ASP A 328 -14.04 4.32 9.98
C ASP A 328 -13.58 3.29 11.01
N HIS A 329 -13.54 2.01 10.63
CA HIS A 329 -13.07 0.94 11.52
C HIS A 329 -11.58 1.11 11.82
N LEU A 330 -10.78 1.40 10.81
CA LEU A 330 -9.35 1.66 10.94
C LEU A 330 -9.12 2.91 11.81
N ARG A 331 -9.80 4.01 11.51
CA ARG A 331 -9.68 5.26 12.27
C ARG A 331 -9.98 5.06 13.76
N ARG A 332 -11.07 4.39 14.10
CA ARG A 332 -11.44 4.07 15.49
C ARG A 332 -10.40 3.17 16.15
N ASN A 333 -9.84 2.21 15.43
CA ASN A 333 -8.84 1.31 15.97
C ASN A 333 -7.49 2.01 16.20
N VAL A 334 -7.07 2.89 15.31
CA VAL A 334 -5.90 3.76 15.50
C VAL A 334 -6.03 4.56 16.79
N LEU A 335 -7.17 5.21 17.01
CA LEU A 335 -7.45 5.97 18.24
C LEU A 335 -7.43 5.07 19.49
N LEU A 336 -8.08 3.89 19.39
CA LEU A 336 -8.14 2.95 20.50
C LEU A 336 -6.74 2.47 20.91
N ARG A 337 -5.93 1.98 19.96
CA ARG A 337 -4.57 1.49 20.23
C ARG A 337 -3.64 2.62 20.73
N SER A 338 -3.80 3.83 20.23
CA SER A 338 -3.04 4.99 20.67
C SER A 338 -3.36 5.40 22.11
N SER A 339 -4.59 5.15 22.58
CA SER A 339 -5.02 5.47 23.94
C SER A 339 -4.76 4.35 24.96
N CYS A 340 -4.51 3.11 24.53
CA CYS A 340 -4.16 2.01 25.43
C CYS A 340 -2.79 2.30 26.06
N LYS A 341 -2.73 2.31 27.39
CA LYS A 341 -1.46 2.31 28.14
C LYS A 341 -0.92 0.88 28.17
N GLU A 342 0.39 0.74 28.20
CA GLU A 342 1.07 -0.54 28.42
C GLU A 342 0.69 -1.11 29.79
#